data_0760ac55d29b38e792c6100867859bde
#
_entry.id   0760ac55d29b38e792c6100867859bde
#
_cell.length_a   1.000
_cell.length_b   1.000
_cell.length_c   1.000
_cell.angle_alpha   90.00
_cell.angle_beta   90.00
_cell.angle_gamma   90.00
#
_symmetry.space_group_name_H-M   'P 1'
#
loop_
_entity.id
_entity.type
_entity.pdbx_description
1 polymer ?
#
loop_
_entity_poly.entity_id
_entity_poly.type
_entity_poly.pdbx_seq_one_letter_code
_entity_poly.pdbx_strand_id
1 'polypeptide(L)'
;MKVIHYIPTIDRNWGGTTSYMQLLANELGKLTELHIFTHASENPVDIQNCQIHYLATIKHPTEFKRQFQFLIKEIQPDVFHVNGCWTPGCALTQKWAQEIGVKIVLTPHGMLEPWILARHYWTRKVPALLLYQKTAVKKADCLHATAVSEKENLLKLGYNHRIEIIPNGIEVDRISLKNNWERKKRILFLSRIHVKKGIEFLLEAAAILKDKLEDYVIEIAGEGEKEYIAQLKQKAKELQIESLVQFCGGVYGNQKWKLFQEADVFVLPTFSENFGIVVAEALACGTPVITTKGTPWKELGTTHCGWWTEIGTQPLANALNKFLQLSTQELEAMGRNGRKLIEQKYSSRKMAEDMVELYHKICKQK
;
A
#
# COMPACT_ATOMS: atom_id res chain seq x y z
N MET A 1 4.73 -0.36 -26.79
CA MET A 1 3.55 0.38 -26.28
C MET A 1 4.05 1.62 -25.58
N LYS A 2 3.42 2.77 -25.87
CA LYS A 2 3.73 4.05 -25.25
C LYS A 2 2.69 4.36 -24.16
N VAL A 3 3.15 4.62 -22.97
CA VAL A 3 2.29 4.82 -21.80
C VAL A 3 2.62 6.15 -21.13
N ILE A 4 1.61 6.94 -20.84
CA ILE A 4 1.76 8.14 -20.01
C ILE A 4 1.07 7.90 -18.68
N HIS A 5 1.79 8.06 -17.58
CA HIS A 5 1.20 8.20 -16.25
C HIS A 5 1.08 9.67 -15.87
N TYR A 6 -0.09 10.08 -15.43
CA TYR A 6 -0.27 11.37 -14.77
C TYR A 6 -0.38 11.18 -13.25
N ILE A 7 0.44 11.87 -12.51
CA ILE A 7 0.40 11.96 -11.06
C ILE A 7 0.60 13.42 -10.64
N PRO A 8 -0.25 14.00 -9.75
CA PRO A 8 -0.14 15.41 -9.39
C PRO A 8 1.19 15.82 -8.79
N THR A 9 1.87 14.92 -8.10
CA THR A 9 3.19 15.17 -7.53
C THR A 9 3.96 13.88 -7.33
N ILE A 10 5.28 13.97 -7.45
CA ILE A 10 6.25 12.93 -7.10
C ILE A 10 7.09 13.34 -5.89
N ASP A 11 6.57 14.24 -5.05
CA ASP A 11 7.25 14.68 -3.83
C ASP A 11 7.31 13.54 -2.81
N ARG A 12 8.46 13.34 -2.21
CA ARG A 12 8.72 12.28 -1.21
C ARG A 12 7.79 12.35 -0.01
N ASN A 13 7.38 13.55 0.37
CA ASN A 13 6.50 13.78 1.52
C ASN A 13 5.02 13.42 1.26
N TRP A 14 4.64 13.15 0.00
CA TRP A 14 3.26 12.78 -0.36
C TRP A 14 2.92 11.29 -0.12
N GLY A 15 3.87 10.50 0.39
CA GLY A 15 3.64 9.18 0.94
C GLY A 15 3.36 8.09 -0.09
N GLY A 16 2.35 7.25 0.17
CA GLY A 16 2.15 5.97 -0.52
C GLY A 16 1.99 6.04 -2.03
N THR A 17 1.32 7.06 -2.56
CA THR A 17 1.08 7.21 -4.02
C THR A 17 2.39 7.49 -4.77
N THR A 18 3.27 8.31 -4.19
CA THR A 18 4.59 8.60 -4.76
C THR A 18 5.49 7.37 -4.73
N SER A 19 5.52 6.64 -3.60
CA SER A 19 6.26 5.39 -3.50
C SER A 19 5.75 4.32 -4.48
N TYR A 20 4.42 4.20 -4.62
CA TYR A 20 3.82 3.34 -5.64
C TYR A 20 4.30 3.69 -7.06
N MET A 21 4.26 4.99 -7.42
CA MET A 21 4.70 5.44 -8.74
C MET A 21 6.17 5.12 -8.98
N GLN A 22 7.04 5.33 -8.01
CA GLN A 22 8.47 4.99 -8.10
C GLN A 22 8.66 3.50 -8.34
N LEU A 23 8.01 2.64 -7.54
CA LEU A 23 8.11 1.18 -7.64
C LEU A 23 7.59 0.65 -8.99
N LEU A 24 6.42 1.13 -9.41
CA LEU A 24 5.83 0.73 -10.68
C LEU A 24 6.68 1.20 -11.87
N ALA A 25 7.04 2.46 -11.90
CA ALA A 25 7.71 3.06 -13.05
C ALA A 25 9.11 2.47 -13.29
N ASN A 26 9.85 2.16 -12.22
CA ASN A 26 11.17 1.53 -12.34
C ASN A 26 11.13 0.17 -13.05
N GLU A 27 10.02 -0.58 -12.93
CA GLU A 27 9.85 -1.85 -13.63
C GLU A 27 9.06 -1.70 -14.95
N LEU A 28 8.02 -0.88 -14.97
CA LEU A 28 7.18 -0.66 -16.14
C LEU A 28 7.94 -0.04 -17.30
N GLY A 29 8.89 0.86 -17.01
CA GLY A 29 9.74 1.48 -18.02
C GLY A 29 10.74 0.53 -18.69
N LYS A 30 10.98 -0.66 -18.11
CA LYS A 30 11.74 -1.74 -18.77
C LYS A 30 10.91 -2.48 -19.81
N LEU A 31 9.57 -2.39 -19.70
CA LEU A 31 8.60 -3.13 -20.51
C LEU A 31 7.87 -2.25 -21.53
N THR A 32 7.89 -0.94 -21.35
CA THR A 32 7.17 0.04 -22.16
C THR A 32 7.98 1.31 -22.36
N GLU A 33 7.64 2.11 -23.37
CA GLU A 33 8.08 3.50 -23.46
C GLU A 33 7.24 4.34 -22.51
N LEU A 34 7.82 4.64 -21.33
CA LEU A 34 7.12 5.24 -20.21
C LEU A 34 7.40 6.72 -20.06
N HIS A 35 6.34 7.51 -19.99
CA HIS A 35 6.38 8.93 -19.67
C HIS A 35 5.59 9.22 -18.39
N ILE A 36 6.08 10.12 -17.56
CA ILE A 36 5.39 10.58 -16.35
C ILE A 36 5.12 12.08 -16.50
N PHE A 37 3.85 12.45 -16.45
CA PHE A 37 3.40 13.84 -16.37
C PHE A 37 3.12 14.19 -14.92
N THR A 38 3.77 15.23 -14.41
CA THR A 38 3.66 15.67 -13.01
C THR A 38 3.87 17.17 -12.90
N HIS A 39 3.71 17.72 -11.71
CA HIS A 39 4.07 19.11 -11.42
C HIS A 39 5.42 19.20 -10.70
N ALA A 40 6.07 20.35 -10.78
CA ALA A 40 7.33 20.59 -10.08
C ALA A 40 7.18 20.34 -8.57
N SER A 41 8.21 19.74 -7.98
CA SER A 41 8.30 19.37 -6.57
C SER A 41 9.66 19.78 -6.03
N GLU A 42 9.70 20.16 -4.75
CA GLU A 42 10.95 20.57 -4.07
C GLU A 42 11.81 19.35 -3.67
N ASN A 43 11.18 18.21 -3.42
CA ASN A 43 11.86 16.97 -3.00
C ASN A 43 11.34 15.75 -3.78
N PRO A 44 11.58 15.68 -5.11
CA PRO A 44 11.09 14.58 -5.92
C PRO A 44 11.77 13.25 -5.57
N VAL A 45 11.03 12.15 -5.70
CA VAL A 45 11.64 10.82 -5.70
C VAL A 45 12.39 10.59 -7.00
N ASP A 46 13.49 9.84 -6.92
CA ASP A 46 14.21 9.39 -8.10
C ASP A 46 13.43 8.24 -8.78
N ILE A 47 13.03 8.45 -10.03
CA ILE A 47 12.31 7.45 -10.84
C ILE A 47 13.14 7.16 -12.08
N GLN A 48 13.51 5.91 -12.25
CA GLN A 48 14.34 5.45 -13.37
C GLN A 48 13.49 4.84 -14.49
N ASN A 49 14.11 4.63 -15.65
CA ASN A 49 13.52 3.97 -16.83
C ASN A 49 12.28 4.69 -17.40
N CYS A 50 12.16 5.99 -17.22
CA CYS A 50 11.06 6.79 -17.77
C CYS A 50 11.51 8.21 -18.13
N GLN A 51 10.67 8.92 -18.88
CA GLN A 51 10.84 10.35 -19.15
C GLN A 51 9.84 11.14 -18.30
N ILE A 52 10.36 12.05 -17.48
CA ILE A 52 9.52 12.88 -16.58
C ILE A 52 9.31 14.25 -17.24
N HIS A 53 8.05 14.66 -17.35
CA HIS A 53 7.62 15.95 -17.89
C HIS A 53 6.93 16.78 -16.80
N TYR A 54 7.52 17.92 -16.49
CA TYR A 54 6.96 18.84 -15.51
C TYR A 54 6.00 19.83 -16.20
N LEU A 55 4.73 19.75 -15.82
CA LEU A 55 3.67 20.58 -16.35
C LEU A 55 3.38 21.75 -15.40
N ALA A 56 2.90 22.85 -15.95
CA ALA A 56 2.31 23.94 -15.16
C ALA A 56 1.14 23.40 -14.33
N THR A 57 0.88 24.06 -13.20
CA THR A 57 -0.22 23.65 -12.32
C THR A 57 -1.56 24.24 -12.78
N ILE A 58 -2.66 23.77 -12.18
CA ILE A 58 -4.02 24.29 -12.42
C ILE A 58 -4.15 25.79 -12.11
N LYS A 59 -3.20 26.40 -11.40
CA LYS A 59 -3.14 27.85 -11.19
C LYS A 59 -2.89 28.61 -12.49
N HIS A 60 -2.28 27.96 -13.48
CA HIS A 60 -2.02 28.49 -14.82
C HIS A 60 -2.70 27.60 -15.88
N PRO A 61 -4.04 27.58 -15.95
CA PRO A 61 -4.80 26.56 -16.68
C PRO A 61 -4.56 26.58 -18.19
N THR A 62 -4.35 27.73 -18.78
CA THR A 62 -4.05 27.87 -20.21
C THR A 62 -2.70 27.24 -20.56
N GLU A 63 -1.68 27.54 -19.77
CA GLU A 63 -0.35 26.99 -19.95
C GLU A 63 -0.32 25.47 -19.70
N PHE A 64 -0.99 25.01 -18.63
CA PHE A 64 -1.15 23.59 -18.33
C PHE A 64 -1.76 22.83 -19.51
N LYS A 65 -2.87 23.34 -20.07
CA LYS A 65 -3.52 22.72 -21.23
C LYS A 65 -2.62 22.75 -22.47
N ARG A 66 -1.94 23.85 -22.74
CA ARG A 66 -1.03 24.01 -23.88
C ARG A 66 0.13 23.00 -23.81
N GLN A 67 0.80 22.90 -22.67
CA GLN A 67 1.90 21.95 -22.45
C GLN A 67 1.43 20.51 -22.58
N PHE A 68 0.30 20.16 -21.96
CA PHE A 68 -0.30 18.84 -22.05
C PHE A 68 -0.60 18.47 -23.51
N GLN A 69 -1.29 19.34 -24.25
CA GLN A 69 -1.67 19.09 -25.63
C GLN A 69 -0.47 18.98 -26.58
N PHE A 70 0.58 19.74 -26.34
CA PHE A 70 1.83 19.64 -27.07
C PHE A 70 2.47 18.26 -26.85
N LEU A 71 2.72 17.89 -25.59
CA LEU A 71 3.40 16.64 -25.24
C LEU A 71 2.61 15.39 -25.64
N ILE A 72 1.31 15.35 -25.42
CA ILE A 72 0.50 14.16 -25.77
C ILE A 72 0.43 13.95 -27.27
N LYS A 73 0.48 15.02 -28.07
CA LYS A 73 0.51 14.96 -29.53
C LYS A 73 1.89 14.51 -30.07
N GLU A 74 2.96 14.92 -29.40
CA GLU A 74 4.33 14.48 -29.72
C GLU A 74 4.53 13.00 -29.40
N ILE A 75 4.11 12.57 -28.19
CA ILE A 75 4.32 11.20 -27.69
C ILE A 75 3.40 10.21 -28.39
N GLN A 76 2.15 10.57 -28.66
CA GLN A 76 1.11 9.69 -29.21
C GLN A 76 0.94 8.41 -28.38
N PRO A 77 0.54 8.50 -27.12
CA PRO A 77 0.46 7.33 -26.25
C PRO A 77 -0.70 6.40 -26.62
N ASP A 78 -0.49 5.10 -26.40
CA ASP A 78 -1.54 4.09 -26.47
C ASP A 78 -2.48 4.16 -25.26
N VAL A 79 -1.91 4.46 -24.08
CA VAL A 79 -2.62 4.51 -22.79
C VAL A 79 -2.21 5.75 -22.00
N PHE A 80 -3.21 6.39 -21.41
CA PHE A 80 -3.05 7.45 -20.43
C PHE A 80 -3.58 6.99 -19.08
N HIS A 81 -2.70 6.82 -18.10
CA HIS A 81 -3.01 6.29 -16.78
C HIS A 81 -3.00 7.41 -15.73
N VAL A 82 -4.16 7.70 -15.16
CA VAL A 82 -4.34 8.73 -14.14
C VAL A 82 -4.20 8.14 -12.75
N ASN A 83 -3.30 8.72 -11.94
CA ASN A 83 -3.07 8.29 -10.57
C ASN A 83 -3.62 9.31 -9.58
N GLY A 84 -4.69 8.93 -8.89
CA GLY A 84 -5.37 9.75 -7.90
C GLY A 84 -6.70 10.34 -8.37
N CYS A 85 -7.39 10.92 -7.39
CA CYS A 85 -8.70 11.54 -7.51
C CYS A 85 -8.74 12.91 -6.82
N TRP A 86 -9.87 13.59 -6.92
CA TRP A 86 -10.18 14.85 -6.22
C TRP A 86 -9.43 16.09 -6.66
N THR A 87 -8.40 15.98 -7.48
CA THR A 87 -7.73 17.13 -8.07
C THR A 87 -8.29 17.42 -9.45
N PRO A 88 -8.63 18.69 -9.77
CA PRO A 88 -9.09 19.03 -11.12
C PRO A 88 -8.11 18.61 -12.21
N GLY A 89 -6.79 18.65 -11.92
CA GLY A 89 -5.75 18.21 -12.85
C GLY A 89 -5.93 16.78 -13.35
N CYS A 90 -6.26 15.82 -12.45
CA CYS A 90 -6.53 14.45 -12.84
C CYS A 90 -7.71 14.34 -13.83
N ALA A 91 -8.82 15.01 -13.53
CA ALA A 91 -10.01 14.95 -14.38
C ALA A 91 -9.81 15.68 -15.72
N LEU A 92 -9.10 16.81 -15.74
CA LEU A 92 -8.83 17.60 -16.95
C LEU A 92 -7.88 16.85 -17.89
N THR A 93 -6.77 16.32 -17.38
CA THR A 93 -5.81 15.55 -18.21
C THR A 93 -6.45 14.30 -18.77
N GLN A 94 -7.26 13.59 -17.97
CA GLN A 94 -8.06 12.47 -18.47
C GLN A 94 -9.00 12.91 -19.60
N LYS A 95 -9.77 13.99 -19.40
CA LYS A 95 -10.71 14.51 -20.41
C LYS A 95 -9.98 14.85 -21.70
N TRP A 96 -8.87 15.56 -21.64
CA TRP A 96 -8.11 15.96 -22.83
C TRP A 96 -7.49 14.77 -23.57
N ALA A 97 -7.04 13.74 -22.86
CA ALA A 97 -6.57 12.50 -23.48
C ALA A 97 -7.72 11.75 -24.17
N GLN A 98 -8.90 11.70 -23.57
CA GLN A 98 -10.10 11.08 -24.17
C GLN A 98 -10.57 11.81 -25.43
N GLU A 99 -10.47 13.14 -25.49
CA GLU A 99 -10.85 13.96 -26.65
C GLU A 99 -10.05 13.60 -27.91
N ILE A 100 -8.87 13.01 -27.76
CA ILE A 100 -8.00 12.53 -28.86
C ILE A 100 -8.00 11.00 -29.00
N GLY A 101 -8.90 10.30 -28.31
CA GLY A 101 -9.11 8.86 -28.47
C GLY A 101 -8.14 7.94 -27.71
N VAL A 102 -7.32 8.48 -26.79
CA VAL A 102 -6.40 7.68 -25.97
C VAL A 102 -7.17 6.87 -24.92
N LYS A 103 -6.78 5.61 -24.72
CA LYS A 103 -7.37 4.73 -23.70
C LYS A 103 -6.99 5.16 -22.28
N ILE A 104 -7.95 5.13 -21.37
CA ILE A 104 -7.80 5.64 -20.01
C ILE A 104 -7.84 4.52 -18.98
N VAL A 105 -6.82 4.46 -18.14
CA VAL A 105 -6.84 3.77 -16.84
C VAL A 105 -6.88 4.82 -15.73
N LEU A 106 -7.68 4.59 -14.69
CA LEU A 106 -7.74 5.44 -13.50
C LEU A 106 -7.50 4.60 -12.25
N THR A 107 -6.46 4.95 -11.48
CA THR A 107 -6.19 4.36 -10.16
C THR A 107 -6.54 5.34 -9.05
N PRO A 108 -7.58 5.08 -8.24
CA PRO A 108 -7.98 5.96 -7.15
C PRO A 108 -7.04 5.93 -5.94
N HIS A 109 -6.27 4.87 -5.74
CA HIS A 109 -5.40 4.67 -4.55
C HIS A 109 -6.14 4.78 -3.21
N GLY A 110 -7.32 4.16 -3.11
CA GLY A 110 -8.15 4.23 -1.91
C GLY A 110 -8.88 5.56 -1.69
N MET A 111 -8.67 6.57 -2.56
CA MET A 111 -9.26 7.90 -2.37
C MET A 111 -10.78 7.93 -2.53
N LEU A 112 -11.40 6.86 -3.07
CA LEU A 112 -12.85 6.68 -3.20
C LEU A 112 -13.45 5.75 -2.14
N GLU A 113 -12.69 5.41 -1.09
CA GLU A 113 -13.16 4.65 0.05
C GLU A 113 -14.28 5.38 0.81
N PRO A 114 -15.30 4.66 1.35
CA PRO A 114 -16.47 5.27 2.01
C PRO A 114 -16.10 6.26 3.11
N TRP A 115 -15.11 5.97 3.93
CA TRP A 115 -14.68 6.85 5.02
C TRP A 115 -13.98 8.13 4.52
N ILE A 116 -13.28 8.07 3.37
CA ILE A 116 -12.69 9.25 2.72
C ILE A 116 -13.79 10.09 2.07
N LEU A 117 -14.79 9.45 1.46
CA LEU A 117 -15.95 10.12 0.90
C LEU A 117 -16.72 10.89 1.99
N ALA A 118 -16.91 10.29 3.17
CA ALA A 118 -17.62 10.91 4.28
C ALA A 118 -16.91 12.16 4.83
N ARG A 119 -15.57 12.23 4.72
CA ARG A 119 -14.79 13.37 5.23
C ARG A 119 -14.95 14.61 4.33
N HIS A 120 -15.44 15.70 4.90
CA HIS A 120 -15.76 16.95 4.16
C HIS A 120 -16.73 16.73 2.98
N TYR A 121 -17.69 15.81 3.16
CA TYR A 121 -18.58 15.37 2.09
C TYR A 121 -19.28 16.52 1.40
N TRP A 122 -20.02 17.35 2.13
CA TRP A 122 -20.82 18.45 1.57
C TRP A 122 -19.98 19.61 1.03
N THR A 123 -18.87 19.94 1.67
CA THR A 123 -18.09 21.15 1.35
C THR A 123 -17.08 20.94 0.22
N ARG A 124 -16.53 19.75 0.06
CA ARG A 124 -15.47 19.47 -0.92
C ARG A 124 -15.81 18.33 -1.87
N LYS A 125 -16.38 17.22 -1.36
CA LYS A 125 -16.57 16.01 -2.16
C LYS A 125 -17.77 16.10 -3.09
N VAL A 126 -18.93 16.60 -2.61
CA VAL A 126 -20.13 16.78 -3.44
C VAL A 126 -19.88 17.72 -4.63
N PRO A 127 -19.31 18.92 -4.44
CA PRO A 127 -18.97 19.78 -5.58
C PRO A 127 -18.03 19.09 -6.58
N ALA A 128 -16.97 18.43 -6.11
CA ALA A 128 -16.04 17.74 -6.98
C ALA A 128 -16.69 16.56 -7.73
N LEU A 129 -17.56 15.79 -7.06
CA LEU A 129 -18.32 14.70 -7.68
C LEU A 129 -19.20 15.22 -8.81
N LEU A 130 -19.95 16.29 -8.57
CA LEU A 130 -20.87 16.86 -9.54
C LEU A 130 -20.14 17.49 -10.74
N LEU A 131 -19.04 18.20 -10.47
CA LEU A 131 -18.34 18.98 -11.51
C LEU A 131 -17.48 18.10 -12.42
N TYR A 132 -16.75 17.12 -11.87
CA TYR A 132 -15.75 16.36 -12.66
C TYR A 132 -15.52 14.91 -12.22
N GLN A 133 -15.49 14.60 -10.91
CA GLN A 133 -14.96 13.32 -10.44
C GLN A 133 -15.81 12.13 -10.87
N LYS A 134 -17.15 12.23 -10.73
CA LYS A 134 -18.07 11.17 -11.16
C LYS A 134 -17.94 10.89 -12.66
N THR A 135 -17.83 11.94 -13.46
CA THR A 135 -17.67 11.81 -14.92
C THR A 135 -16.32 11.16 -15.27
N ALA A 136 -15.24 11.53 -14.60
CA ALA A 136 -13.93 10.93 -14.80
C ALA A 136 -13.95 9.42 -14.50
N VAL A 137 -14.48 9.02 -13.33
CA VAL A 137 -14.62 7.59 -12.96
C VAL A 137 -15.46 6.84 -13.96
N LYS A 138 -16.63 7.38 -14.34
CA LYS A 138 -17.57 6.74 -15.28
C LYS A 138 -16.98 6.52 -16.66
N LYS A 139 -16.18 7.48 -17.16
CA LYS A 139 -15.65 7.48 -18.52
C LYS A 139 -14.31 6.78 -18.67
N ALA A 140 -13.64 6.39 -17.58
CA ALA A 140 -12.40 5.59 -17.68
C ALA A 140 -12.68 4.26 -18.40
N ASP A 141 -11.78 3.85 -19.30
CA ASP A 141 -11.87 2.55 -19.97
C ASP A 141 -11.71 1.39 -18.98
N CYS A 142 -10.88 1.59 -17.94
CA CYS A 142 -10.76 0.68 -16.80
C CYS A 142 -10.39 1.44 -15.52
N LEU A 143 -10.93 0.99 -14.39
CA LEU A 143 -10.42 1.37 -13.07
C LEU A 143 -9.41 0.30 -12.62
N HIS A 144 -8.29 0.74 -12.11
CA HIS A 144 -7.33 -0.13 -11.44
C HIS A 144 -7.52 0.00 -9.92
N ALA A 145 -7.84 -1.11 -9.26
CA ALA A 145 -7.91 -1.25 -7.82
C ALA A 145 -6.67 -1.97 -7.29
N THR A 146 -6.12 -1.52 -6.16
CA THR A 146 -4.93 -2.11 -5.55
C THR A 146 -5.25 -3.26 -4.60
N ALA A 147 -6.55 -3.47 -4.29
CA ALA A 147 -7.03 -4.53 -3.41
C ALA A 147 -8.47 -4.95 -3.76
N VAL A 148 -8.85 -6.15 -3.30
CA VAL A 148 -10.23 -6.66 -3.46
C VAL A 148 -11.24 -5.73 -2.78
N SER A 149 -10.95 -5.26 -1.57
CA SER A 149 -11.79 -4.31 -0.83
C SER A 149 -12.02 -3.00 -1.59
N GLU A 150 -10.97 -2.46 -2.22
CA GLU A 150 -11.09 -1.26 -3.06
C GLU A 150 -12.00 -1.52 -4.26
N LYS A 151 -11.85 -2.66 -4.95
CA LYS A 151 -12.75 -3.06 -6.04
C LYS A 151 -14.21 -3.15 -5.57
N GLU A 152 -14.47 -3.80 -4.43
CA GLU A 152 -15.83 -3.91 -3.88
C GLU A 152 -16.42 -2.54 -3.57
N ASN A 153 -15.64 -1.62 -2.99
CA ASN A 153 -16.08 -0.26 -2.71
C ASN A 153 -16.35 0.55 -3.99
N LEU A 154 -15.51 0.39 -5.01
CA LEU A 154 -15.72 1.01 -6.32
C LEU A 154 -16.98 0.46 -7.02
N LEU A 155 -17.26 -0.84 -6.92
CA LEU A 155 -18.50 -1.44 -7.43
C LEU A 155 -19.75 -0.90 -6.72
N LYS A 156 -19.69 -0.71 -5.38
CA LYS A 156 -20.79 -0.11 -4.61
C LYS A 156 -21.09 1.33 -5.02
N LEU A 157 -20.11 2.10 -5.52
CA LEU A 157 -20.33 3.44 -6.06
C LEU A 157 -21.16 3.41 -7.36
N GLY A 158 -21.11 2.31 -8.13
CA GLY A 158 -21.91 2.11 -9.33
C GLY A 158 -21.56 3.04 -10.51
N TYR A 159 -20.39 3.69 -10.50
CA TYR A 159 -20.02 4.62 -11.57
C TYR A 159 -19.33 3.93 -12.75
N ASN A 160 -18.59 2.87 -12.49
CA ASN A 160 -17.89 2.08 -13.50
C ASN A 160 -17.74 0.63 -13.00
N HIS A 161 -18.00 -0.34 -13.85
CA HIS A 161 -17.92 -1.76 -13.50
C HIS A 161 -16.70 -2.47 -14.13
N ARG A 162 -15.95 -1.77 -14.98
CA ARG A 162 -14.71 -2.28 -15.58
C ARG A 162 -13.57 -2.03 -14.60
N ILE A 163 -13.33 -2.97 -13.68
CA ILE A 163 -12.37 -2.83 -12.58
C ILE A 163 -11.48 -4.04 -12.54
N GLU A 164 -10.18 -3.82 -12.72
CA GLU A 164 -9.14 -4.84 -12.57
C GLU A 164 -8.36 -4.63 -11.27
N ILE A 165 -7.94 -5.74 -10.66
CA ILE A 165 -7.15 -5.71 -9.42
C ILE A 165 -5.71 -6.03 -9.77
N ILE A 166 -4.81 -5.08 -9.52
CA ILE A 166 -3.37 -5.31 -9.56
C ILE A 166 -2.81 -4.81 -8.23
N PRO A 167 -2.35 -5.71 -7.35
CA PRO A 167 -1.85 -5.32 -6.03
C PRO A 167 -0.61 -4.44 -6.13
N ASN A 168 -0.37 -3.65 -5.10
CA ASN A 168 0.91 -2.96 -4.96
C ASN A 168 2.06 -3.96 -4.87
N GLY A 169 3.17 -3.66 -5.54
CA GLY A 169 4.39 -4.44 -5.46
C GLY A 169 5.40 -3.90 -4.46
N ILE A 170 6.41 -4.71 -4.16
CA ILE A 170 7.61 -4.31 -3.43
C ILE A 170 8.87 -4.73 -4.20
N GLU A 171 9.99 -4.04 -3.98
CA GLU A 171 11.30 -4.39 -4.57
C GLU A 171 11.92 -5.58 -3.83
N VAL A 172 11.34 -6.76 -4.04
CA VAL A 172 11.72 -7.98 -3.32
C VAL A 172 13.20 -8.35 -3.50
N ASP A 173 13.79 -8.03 -4.64
CA ASP A 173 15.20 -8.32 -4.95
C ASP A 173 16.19 -7.53 -4.07
N ARG A 174 15.75 -6.39 -3.51
CA ARG A 174 16.53 -5.59 -2.56
C ARG A 174 16.35 -5.99 -1.10
N ILE A 175 15.45 -6.94 -0.83
CA ILE A 175 15.14 -7.39 0.52
C ILE A 175 15.78 -8.76 0.72
N SER A 176 16.76 -8.84 1.59
CA SER A 176 17.40 -10.11 1.93
C SER A 176 16.46 -10.98 2.76
N LEU A 177 16.29 -12.23 2.32
CA LEU A 177 15.65 -13.25 3.14
C LEU A 177 16.53 -13.55 4.34
N LYS A 178 15.94 -13.72 5.52
CA LYS A 178 16.71 -14.19 6.68
C LYS A 178 17.20 -15.62 6.44
N ASN A 179 18.33 -15.95 7.01
CA ASN A 179 19.02 -17.24 6.84
C ASN A 179 18.86 -18.19 8.03
N ASN A 180 18.26 -17.70 9.11
CA ASN A 180 18.04 -18.47 10.34
C ASN A 180 16.68 -18.11 10.95
N TRP A 181 15.95 -19.12 11.42
CA TRP A 181 14.66 -19.01 12.11
C TRP A 181 14.72 -19.51 13.56
N GLU A 182 15.91 -19.65 14.12
CA GLU A 182 16.05 -19.85 15.57
C GLU A 182 15.38 -18.72 16.32
N ARG A 183 14.61 -19.08 17.34
CA ARG A 183 13.83 -18.09 18.09
C ARG A 183 14.71 -17.09 18.81
N LYS A 184 14.54 -15.82 18.46
CA LYS A 184 15.14 -14.68 19.13
C LYS A 184 14.24 -14.08 20.20
N LYS A 185 13.06 -14.66 20.38
CA LYS A 185 12.03 -14.23 21.34
C LYS A 185 11.59 -12.78 21.10
N ARG A 186 11.40 -12.41 19.82
CA ARG A 186 11.01 -11.09 19.39
C ARG A 186 9.70 -11.12 18.61
N ILE A 187 8.72 -10.35 19.10
CA ILE A 187 7.45 -10.04 18.42
C ILE A 187 7.52 -8.60 17.94
N LEU A 188 7.40 -8.37 16.65
CA LEU A 188 7.54 -7.04 16.06
C LEU A 188 6.18 -6.48 15.63
N PHE A 189 5.87 -5.27 16.09
CA PHE A 189 4.94 -4.35 15.46
C PHE A 189 5.74 -3.23 14.78
N LEU A 190 5.49 -2.94 13.51
CA LEU A 190 6.13 -1.85 12.77
C LEU A 190 5.13 -1.16 11.87
N SER A 191 4.70 0.03 12.28
CA SER A 191 3.81 0.91 11.49
C SER A 191 3.76 2.28 12.18
N ARG A 192 3.09 3.25 11.56
CA ARG A 192 2.72 4.49 12.26
C ARG A 192 1.89 4.14 13.51
N ILE A 193 2.27 4.67 14.66
CA ILE A 193 1.55 4.48 15.92
C ILE A 193 0.30 5.36 15.90
N HIS A 194 -0.86 4.74 15.71
CA HIS A 194 -2.15 5.40 15.58
C HIS A 194 -3.27 4.44 15.98
N VAL A 195 -4.35 4.95 16.56
CA VAL A 195 -5.51 4.15 17.04
C VAL A 195 -6.03 3.15 16.01
N LYS A 196 -6.01 3.51 14.72
CA LYS A 196 -6.41 2.63 13.62
C LYS A 196 -5.59 1.32 13.54
N LYS A 197 -4.39 1.30 14.12
CA LYS A 197 -3.48 0.14 14.07
C LYS A 197 -3.73 -0.88 15.17
N GLY A 198 -4.60 -0.59 16.14
CA GLY A 198 -5.09 -1.53 17.14
C GLY A 198 -3.99 -2.09 18.05
N ILE A 199 -2.98 -1.28 18.38
CA ILE A 199 -1.85 -1.71 19.22
C ILE A 199 -2.35 -2.20 20.58
N GLU A 200 -3.45 -1.65 21.07
CA GLU A 200 -4.11 -2.06 22.29
C GLU A 200 -4.44 -3.56 22.30
N PHE A 201 -4.90 -4.11 21.15
CA PHE A 201 -5.17 -5.55 21.05
C PHE A 201 -3.91 -6.39 21.22
N LEU A 202 -2.74 -5.90 20.74
CA LEU A 202 -1.47 -6.59 20.95
C LEU A 202 -1.07 -6.58 22.41
N LEU A 203 -1.20 -5.45 23.10
CA LEU A 203 -0.92 -5.35 24.54
C LEU A 203 -1.83 -6.24 25.38
N GLU A 204 -3.14 -6.24 25.10
CA GLU A 204 -4.12 -7.08 25.79
C GLU A 204 -3.89 -8.57 25.51
N ALA A 205 -3.58 -8.95 24.27
CA ALA A 205 -3.24 -10.32 23.91
C ALA A 205 -1.96 -10.80 24.61
N ALA A 206 -0.96 -9.90 24.73
CA ALA A 206 0.26 -10.18 25.47
C ALA A 206 -0.01 -10.40 26.97
N ALA A 207 -0.90 -9.61 27.56
CA ALA A 207 -1.31 -9.80 28.96
C ALA A 207 -1.97 -11.16 29.20
N ILE A 208 -2.84 -11.61 28.29
CA ILE A 208 -3.47 -12.94 28.34
C ILE A 208 -2.42 -14.07 28.29
N LEU A 209 -1.33 -13.84 27.58
CA LEU A 209 -0.26 -14.84 27.35
C LEU A 209 1.00 -14.55 28.17
N LYS A 210 0.93 -13.71 29.18
CA LYS A 210 2.07 -13.18 29.95
C LYS A 210 3.07 -14.27 30.36
N ASP A 211 2.59 -15.35 30.97
CA ASP A 211 3.45 -16.44 31.44
C ASP A 211 4.22 -17.16 30.30
N LYS A 212 3.63 -17.19 29.09
CA LYS A 212 4.26 -17.79 27.90
C LYS A 212 5.22 -16.85 27.17
N LEU A 213 5.11 -15.55 27.47
CA LEU A 213 5.89 -14.48 26.86
C LEU A 213 6.98 -13.94 27.79
N GLU A 214 7.23 -14.54 28.93
CA GLU A 214 8.17 -14.05 29.96
C GLU A 214 9.55 -13.69 29.39
N ASP A 215 10.06 -14.48 28.46
CA ASP A 215 11.33 -14.26 27.79
C ASP A 215 11.24 -13.47 26.47
N TYR A 216 10.04 -13.04 26.07
CA TYR A 216 9.83 -12.33 24.79
C TYR A 216 9.92 -10.82 24.96
N VAL A 217 10.35 -10.15 23.90
CA VAL A 217 10.28 -8.70 23.76
C VAL A 217 9.27 -8.37 22.66
N ILE A 218 8.29 -7.51 22.97
CA ILE A 218 7.36 -6.93 22.00
C ILE A 218 7.90 -5.57 21.59
N GLU A 219 8.47 -5.50 20.40
CA GLU A 219 9.04 -4.29 19.82
C GLU A 219 7.95 -3.52 19.07
N ILE A 220 7.63 -2.31 19.55
CA ILE A 220 6.69 -1.38 18.92
C ILE A 220 7.50 -0.30 18.22
N ALA A 221 7.71 -0.45 16.92
CA ALA A 221 8.47 0.46 16.08
C ALA A 221 7.54 1.35 15.25
N GLY A 222 7.80 2.66 15.26
CA GLY A 222 7.06 3.66 14.51
C GLY A 222 6.95 4.99 15.23
N GLU A 223 6.40 5.96 14.52
CA GLU A 223 6.10 7.29 15.03
C GLU A 223 4.59 7.50 15.17
N GLY A 224 4.20 8.36 16.09
CA GLY A 224 2.80 8.72 16.36
C GLY A 224 2.69 9.92 17.28
N GLU A 225 1.46 10.27 17.61
CA GLU A 225 1.18 11.34 18.56
C GLU A 225 1.70 10.98 19.95
N LYS A 226 2.42 11.89 20.60
CA LYS A 226 3.08 11.67 21.90
C LYS A 226 2.08 11.24 22.98
N GLU A 227 0.91 11.86 22.97
CA GLU A 227 -0.17 11.59 23.91
C GLU A 227 -0.68 10.15 23.76
N TYR A 228 -0.85 9.68 22.53
CA TYR A 228 -1.30 8.30 22.28
C TYR A 228 -0.22 7.27 22.64
N ILE A 229 1.06 7.57 22.36
CA ILE A 229 2.16 6.71 22.80
C ILE A 229 2.22 6.63 24.35
N ALA A 230 1.98 7.75 25.04
CA ALA A 230 1.91 7.76 26.51
C ALA A 230 0.75 6.90 27.04
N GLN A 231 -0.42 6.95 26.39
CA GLN A 231 -1.58 6.10 26.73
C GLN A 231 -1.24 4.61 26.56
N LEU A 232 -0.58 4.22 25.47
CA LEU A 232 -0.16 2.83 25.25
C LEU A 232 0.85 2.36 26.31
N LYS A 233 1.82 3.19 26.70
CA LYS A 233 2.77 2.89 27.77
C LYS A 233 2.05 2.74 29.13
N GLN A 234 1.09 3.61 29.41
CA GLN A 234 0.27 3.51 30.63
C GLN A 234 -0.56 2.22 30.64
N LYS A 235 -1.17 1.86 29.48
CA LYS A 235 -1.90 0.60 29.34
C LYS A 235 -1.00 -0.61 29.55
N ALA A 236 0.23 -0.62 29.08
CA ALA A 236 1.18 -1.70 29.34
C ALA A 236 1.49 -1.87 30.83
N LYS A 237 1.58 -0.78 31.59
CA LYS A 237 1.72 -0.82 33.07
C LYS A 237 0.48 -1.37 33.74
N GLU A 238 -0.70 -0.89 33.38
CA GLU A 238 -1.98 -1.38 33.93
C GLU A 238 -2.17 -2.88 33.70
N LEU A 239 -1.73 -3.38 32.56
CA LEU A 239 -1.72 -4.80 32.21
C LEU A 239 -0.52 -5.57 32.83
N GLN A 240 0.39 -4.89 33.53
CA GLN A 240 1.59 -5.47 34.17
C GLN A 240 2.50 -6.21 33.15
N ILE A 241 2.68 -5.66 31.95
CA ILE A 241 3.53 -6.19 30.88
C ILE A 241 4.58 -5.18 30.39
N GLU A 242 4.81 -4.10 31.13
CA GLU A 242 5.75 -3.06 30.73
C GLU A 242 7.19 -3.59 30.51
N SER A 243 7.58 -4.65 31.22
CA SER A 243 8.88 -5.32 31.04
C SER A 243 9.01 -6.06 29.72
N LEU A 244 7.87 -6.45 29.11
CA LEU A 244 7.83 -7.17 27.83
C LEU A 244 7.80 -6.21 26.64
N VAL A 245 7.49 -4.92 26.83
CA VAL A 245 7.19 -3.99 25.73
C VAL A 245 8.26 -2.93 25.58
N GLN A 246 8.83 -2.85 24.38
CA GLN A 246 9.81 -1.84 24.01
C GLN A 246 9.28 -0.93 22.90
N PHE A 247 9.21 0.39 23.13
CA PHE A 247 8.91 1.40 22.11
C PHE A 247 10.20 1.87 21.44
N CYS A 248 10.38 1.53 20.16
CA CYS A 248 11.64 1.76 19.43
C CYS A 248 11.72 3.12 18.73
N GLY A 249 10.59 3.88 18.66
CA GLY A 249 10.52 5.09 17.85
C GLY A 249 10.48 4.80 16.35
N GLY A 250 10.70 5.83 15.53
CA GLY A 250 10.74 5.71 14.06
C GLY A 250 11.95 4.91 13.60
N VAL A 251 11.73 3.93 12.70
CA VAL A 251 12.77 3.07 12.15
C VAL A 251 12.72 3.06 10.63
N TYR A 252 13.87 3.35 9.98
CA TYR A 252 13.96 3.55 8.53
C TYR A 252 15.19 2.85 7.93
N GLY A 253 15.17 2.73 6.60
CA GLY A 253 16.31 2.17 5.86
C GLY A 253 16.71 0.76 6.30
N ASN A 254 18.00 0.51 6.43
CA ASN A 254 18.52 -0.81 6.77
C ASN A 254 18.09 -1.32 8.15
N GLN A 255 17.85 -0.41 9.11
CA GLN A 255 17.38 -0.78 10.44
C GLN A 255 15.99 -1.44 10.39
N LYS A 256 15.10 -0.98 9.49
CA LYS A 256 13.80 -1.58 9.28
C LYS A 256 13.92 -3.04 8.84
N TRP A 257 14.77 -3.32 7.87
CA TRP A 257 14.99 -4.69 7.38
C TRP A 257 15.57 -5.61 8.45
N LYS A 258 16.50 -5.07 9.26
CA LYS A 258 17.06 -5.80 10.39
C LYS A 258 16.00 -6.18 11.42
N LEU A 259 15.08 -5.27 11.77
CA LEU A 259 13.99 -5.59 12.69
C LEU A 259 13.10 -6.73 12.15
N PHE A 260 12.71 -6.68 10.88
CA PHE A 260 11.94 -7.77 10.28
C PHE A 260 12.70 -9.10 10.31
N GLN A 261 14.00 -9.10 9.96
CA GLN A 261 14.82 -10.32 9.94
C GLN A 261 15.08 -10.88 11.34
N GLU A 262 15.11 -10.05 12.37
CA GLU A 262 15.32 -10.46 13.76
C GLU A 262 14.03 -10.86 14.48
N ALA A 263 12.89 -10.48 13.97
CA ALA A 263 11.61 -10.85 14.55
C ALA A 263 11.26 -12.33 14.26
N ASP A 264 10.70 -13.00 15.24
CA ASP A 264 10.16 -14.37 15.06
C ASP A 264 8.78 -14.31 14.40
N VAL A 265 8.01 -13.25 14.68
CA VAL A 265 6.71 -12.98 14.07
C VAL A 265 6.47 -11.46 13.99
N PHE A 266 5.86 -11.04 12.90
CA PHE A 266 5.36 -9.68 12.72
C PHE A 266 3.87 -9.63 13.01
N VAL A 267 3.43 -8.64 13.81
CA VAL A 267 2.03 -8.50 14.22
C VAL A 267 1.50 -7.12 13.82
N LEU A 268 0.41 -7.11 13.04
CA LEU A 268 -0.29 -5.90 12.64
C LEU A 268 -1.80 -6.03 12.96
N PRO A 269 -2.25 -5.69 14.17
CA PRO A 269 -3.64 -5.91 14.62
C PRO A 269 -4.59 -4.80 14.19
N THR A 270 -4.44 -4.29 12.97
CA THR A 270 -5.09 -3.09 12.45
C THR A 270 -6.60 -3.26 12.24
N PHE A 271 -7.35 -2.17 12.39
CA PHE A 271 -8.77 -2.12 12.03
C PHE A 271 -9.00 -2.08 10.51
N SER A 272 -8.10 -1.49 9.75
CA SER A 272 -8.24 -1.38 8.29
C SER A 272 -6.94 -0.96 7.63
N GLU A 273 -6.60 -1.63 6.53
CA GLU A 273 -5.52 -1.29 5.60
C GLU A 273 -6.00 -1.39 4.16
N ASN A 274 -5.48 -0.54 3.29
CA ASN A 274 -5.72 -0.72 1.85
C ASN A 274 -4.90 -1.91 1.31
N PHE A 275 -3.60 -1.91 1.56
CA PHE A 275 -2.70 -3.02 1.20
C PHE A 275 -1.93 -3.55 2.42
N GLY A 276 -1.37 -2.67 3.26
CA GLY A 276 -0.52 -3.07 4.39
C GLY A 276 0.87 -3.46 3.93
N ILE A 277 1.60 -2.52 3.31
CA ILE A 277 2.93 -2.75 2.73
C ILE A 277 3.89 -3.43 3.71
N VAL A 278 3.80 -3.13 5.01
CA VAL A 278 4.63 -3.72 6.06
C VAL A 278 4.41 -5.23 6.22
N VAL A 279 3.22 -5.75 5.86
CA VAL A 279 2.96 -7.19 5.80
C VAL A 279 3.77 -7.82 4.67
N ALA A 280 3.74 -7.22 3.48
CA ALA A 280 4.55 -7.69 2.36
C ALA A 280 6.05 -7.64 2.68
N GLU A 281 6.51 -6.58 3.34
CA GLU A 281 7.90 -6.41 3.77
C GLU A 281 8.34 -7.48 4.78
N ALA A 282 7.51 -7.78 5.77
CA ALA A 282 7.77 -8.85 6.73
C ALA A 282 7.89 -10.22 6.04
N LEU A 283 6.93 -10.57 5.17
CA LEU A 283 6.93 -11.81 4.40
C LEU A 283 8.15 -11.89 3.46
N ALA A 284 8.53 -10.78 2.83
CA ALA A 284 9.72 -10.72 1.99
C ALA A 284 11.02 -11.01 2.76
N CYS A 285 11.09 -10.59 4.02
CA CYS A 285 12.19 -10.91 4.92
C CYS A 285 12.16 -12.37 5.44
N GLY A 286 11.08 -13.11 5.17
CA GLY A 286 10.87 -14.47 5.68
C GLY A 286 10.33 -14.50 7.12
N THR A 287 9.64 -13.46 7.54
CA THR A 287 9.04 -13.36 8.87
C THR A 287 7.55 -13.66 8.79
N PRO A 288 7.06 -14.71 9.47
CA PRO A 288 5.63 -15.03 9.55
C PRO A 288 4.82 -13.84 10.08
N VAL A 289 3.57 -13.73 9.63
CA VAL A 289 2.72 -12.59 9.94
C VAL A 289 1.45 -13.00 10.68
N ILE A 290 1.08 -12.23 11.70
CA ILE A 290 -0.27 -12.23 12.29
C ILE A 290 -0.92 -10.88 11.98
N THR A 291 -2.04 -10.90 11.26
CA THR A 291 -2.81 -9.68 11.00
C THR A 291 -4.31 -9.97 11.00
N THR A 292 -5.11 -8.91 10.95
CA THR A 292 -6.56 -9.00 11.05
C THR A 292 -7.24 -9.00 9.68
N LYS A 293 -8.53 -9.34 9.66
CA LYS A 293 -9.40 -9.18 8.48
C LYS A 293 -9.62 -7.72 8.08
N GLY A 294 -9.08 -6.78 8.82
CA GLY A 294 -8.90 -5.39 8.39
C GLY A 294 -7.86 -5.19 7.29
N THR A 295 -7.13 -6.24 6.91
CA THR A 295 -6.16 -6.23 5.81
C THR A 295 -6.59 -7.16 4.68
N PRO A 296 -6.16 -6.96 3.42
CA PRO A 296 -6.50 -7.83 2.29
C PRO A 296 -5.62 -9.11 2.20
N TRP A 297 -5.07 -9.59 3.32
CA TRP A 297 -4.08 -10.67 3.36
C TRP A 297 -4.66 -12.04 3.70
N LYS A 298 -5.80 -12.40 3.09
CA LYS A 298 -6.44 -13.72 3.29
C LYS A 298 -5.53 -14.90 2.90
N GLU A 299 -4.57 -14.67 2.00
CA GLU A 299 -3.60 -15.66 1.54
C GLU A 299 -2.69 -16.17 2.65
N LEU A 300 -2.49 -15.44 3.76
CA LEU A 300 -1.65 -15.88 4.88
C LEU A 300 -2.01 -17.28 5.37
N GLY A 301 -3.31 -17.58 5.46
CA GLY A 301 -3.78 -18.90 5.87
C GLY A 301 -3.60 -19.96 4.79
N THR A 302 -3.93 -19.65 3.53
CA THR A 302 -3.90 -20.62 2.42
C THR A 302 -2.50 -20.96 1.94
N THR A 303 -1.55 -20.05 2.12
CA THR A 303 -0.12 -20.25 1.78
C THR A 303 0.71 -20.66 2.99
N HIS A 304 0.09 -20.84 4.16
CA HIS A 304 0.76 -21.23 5.40
C HIS A 304 1.98 -20.32 5.72
N CYS A 305 1.79 -18.99 5.64
CA CYS A 305 2.84 -18.02 5.98
C CYS A 305 2.45 -17.06 7.10
N GLY A 306 1.28 -17.31 7.75
CA GLY A 306 0.81 -16.49 8.84
C GLY A 306 -0.65 -16.76 9.21
N TRP A 307 -1.23 -15.83 9.96
CA TRP A 307 -2.63 -15.89 10.43
C TRP A 307 -3.37 -14.61 10.04
N TRP A 308 -4.57 -14.80 9.52
CA TRP A 308 -5.50 -13.73 9.18
C TRP A 308 -6.75 -13.89 10.04
N THR A 309 -6.81 -13.10 11.15
CA THR A 309 -7.75 -13.31 12.25
C THR A 309 -8.90 -12.29 12.22
N GLU A 310 -9.96 -12.55 12.99
CA GLU A 310 -10.92 -11.50 13.32
C GLU A 310 -10.23 -10.36 14.09
N ILE A 311 -10.82 -9.15 14.01
CA ILE A 311 -10.34 -7.98 14.76
C ILE A 311 -10.67 -8.17 16.23
N GLY A 312 -9.71 -7.99 17.12
CA GLY A 312 -9.89 -8.02 18.56
C GLY A 312 -8.81 -8.79 19.32
N THR A 313 -8.86 -8.67 20.62
CA THR A 313 -7.87 -9.21 21.55
C THR A 313 -7.80 -10.73 21.53
N GLN A 314 -8.95 -11.40 21.71
CA GLN A 314 -8.97 -12.87 21.82
C GLN A 314 -8.55 -13.59 20.55
N PRO A 315 -9.02 -13.20 19.33
CA PRO A 315 -8.50 -13.78 18.08
C PRO A 315 -6.99 -13.63 17.91
N LEU A 316 -6.46 -12.46 18.30
CA LEU A 316 -5.03 -12.20 18.26
C LEU A 316 -4.24 -13.05 19.26
N ALA A 317 -4.73 -13.16 20.51
CA ALA A 317 -4.14 -14.03 21.54
C ALA A 317 -4.11 -15.50 21.09
N ASN A 318 -5.18 -15.99 20.46
CA ASN A 318 -5.24 -17.34 19.92
C ASN A 318 -4.21 -17.58 18.81
N ALA A 319 -4.01 -16.60 17.92
CA ALA A 319 -2.99 -16.70 16.87
C ALA A 319 -1.57 -16.65 17.43
N LEU A 320 -1.30 -15.76 18.39
CA LEU A 320 -0.02 -15.71 19.11
C LEU A 320 0.26 -17.03 19.86
N ASN A 321 -0.76 -17.59 20.53
CA ASN A 321 -0.59 -18.89 21.22
C ASN A 321 -0.25 -20.03 20.25
N LYS A 322 -0.84 -20.05 19.04
CA LYS A 322 -0.45 -21.01 17.98
C LYS A 322 0.99 -20.80 17.52
N PHE A 323 1.37 -19.53 17.28
CA PHE A 323 2.74 -19.17 16.93
C PHE A 323 3.75 -19.66 17.97
N LEU A 324 3.47 -19.51 19.26
CA LEU A 324 4.37 -19.92 20.34
C LEU A 324 4.62 -21.43 20.38
N GLN A 325 3.72 -22.24 19.84
CA GLN A 325 3.82 -23.71 19.81
C GLN A 325 4.62 -24.25 18.61
N LEU A 326 4.93 -23.41 17.61
CA LEU A 326 5.64 -23.86 16.42
C LEU A 326 7.09 -24.24 16.73
N SER A 327 7.60 -25.25 16.03
CA SER A 327 9.02 -25.58 15.95
C SER A 327 9.78 -24.59 15.06
N THR A 328 11.11 -24.58 15.16
CA THR A 328 11.97 -23.78 14.28
C THR A 328 11.77 -24.15 12.81
N GLN A 329 11.60 -25.46 12.49
CA GLN A 329 11.36 -25.92 11.13
C GLN A 329 10.02 -25.41 10.56
N GLU A 330 8.97 -25.37 11.38
CA GLU A 330 7.68 -24.82 10.96
C GLU A 330 7.78 -23.32 10.72
N LEU A 331 8.51 -22.57 11.57
CA LEU A 331 8.77 -21.14 11.36
C LEU A 331 9.55 -20.88 10.08
N GLU A 332 10.58 -21.71 9.79
CA GLU A 332 11.32 -21.63 8.54
C GLU A 332 10.41 -21.90 7.33
N ALA A 333 9.61 -22.95 7.37
CA ALA A 333 8.67 -23.27 6.29
C ALA A 333 7.69 -22.12 6.04
N MET A 334 7.14 -21.54 7.11
CA MET A 334 6.24 -20.38 7.01
C MET A 334 6.95 -19.14 6.42
N GLY A 335 8.18 -18.87 6.86
CA GLY A 335 8.97 -17.75 6.36
C GLY A 335 9.29 -17.89 4.87
N ARG A 336 9.70 -19.08 4.42
CA ARG A 336 9.97 -19.37 3.01
C ARG A 336 8.71 -19.31 2.15
N ASN A 337 7.57 -19.78 2.66
CA ASN A 337 6.28 -19.67 2.00
C ASN A 337 5.88 -18.20 1.82
N GLY A 338 6.09 -17.37 2.85
CA GLY A 338 5.84 -15.94 2.79
C GLY A 338 6.69 -15.26 1.71
N ARG A 339 7.99 -15.53 1.67
CA ARG A 339 8.90 -15.02 0.64
C ARG A 339 8.42 -15.42 -0.76
N LYS A 340 8.09 -16.69 -0.98
CA LYS A 340 7.59 -17.19 -2.26
C LYS A 340 6.29 -16.51 -2.69
N LEU A 341 5.36 -16.28 -1.75
CA LEU A 341 4.12 -15.55 -2.02
C LEU A 341 4.41 -14.13 -2.55
N ILE A 342 5.36 -13.41 -1.92
CA ILE A 342 5.72 -12.06 -2.33
C ILE A 342 6.38 -12.06 -3.71
N GLU A 343 7.33 -12.94 -3.96
CA GLU A 343 8.01 -13.06 -5.25
C GLU A 343 7.02 -13.33 -6.39
N GLN A 344 6.04 -14.19 -6.17
CA GLN A 344 5.11 -14.64 -7.20
C GLN A 344 3.96 -13.66 -7.46
N LYS A 345 3.49 -12.92 -6.43
CA LYS A 345 2.28 -12.09 -6.56
C LYS A 345 2.46 -10.61 -6.27
N TYR A 346 3.45 -10.26 -5.46
CA TYR A 346 3.55 -8.91 -4.88
C TYR A 346 4.91 -8.27 -5.13
N SER A 347 5.69 -8.78 -6.08
CA SER A 347 6.90 -8.09 -6.53
C SER A 347 6.55 -6.89 -7.44
N SER A 348 7.37 -5.84 -7.41
CA SER A 348 7.22 -4.69 -8.32
C SER A 348 7.28 -5.10 -9.78
N ARG A 349 8.08 -6.12 -10.10
CA ARG A 349 8.15 -6.71 -11.43
C ARG A 349 6.80 -7.33 -11.84
N LYS A 350 6.20 -8.16 -10.98
CA LYS A 350 4.89 -8.78 -11.26
C LYS A 350 3.80 -7.72 -11.43
N MET A 351 3.81 -6.69 -10.57
CA MET A 351 2.89 -5.55 -10.69
C MET A 351 3.02 -4.86 -12.07
N ALA A 352 4.25 -4.66 -12.57
CA ALA A 352 4.47 -4.05 -13.88
C ALA A 352 4.02 -4.96 -15.02
N GLU A 353 4.30 -6.27 -14.95
CA GLU A 353 3.84 -7.27 -15.92
C GLU A 353 2.30 -7.29 -16.02
N ASP A 354 1.62 -7.34 -14.89
CA ASP A 354 0.14 -7.31 -14.82
C ASP A 354 -0.44 -5.99 -15.36
N MET A 355 0.27 -4.89 -15.12
CA MET A 355 -0.13 -3.58 -15.65
C MET A 355 -0.01 -3.52 -17.19
N VAL A 356 1.03 -4.09 -17.75
CA VAL A 356 1.20 -4.22 -19.21
C VAL A 356 0.09 -5.09 -19.81
N GLU A 357 -0.25 -6.20 -19.16
CA GLU A 357 -1.36 -7.07 -19.57
C GLU A 357 -2.70 -6.31 -19.58
N LEU A 358 -2.98 -5.53 -18.53
CA LEU A 358 -4.15 -4.67 -18.47
C LEU A 358 -4.17 -3.68 -19.64
N TYR A 359 -3.06 -3.01 -19.94
CA TYR A 359 -2.99 -2.05 -21.04
C TYR A 359 -3.25 -2.71 -22.39
N HIS A 360 -2.67 -3.88 -22.65
CA HIS A 360 -2.96 -4.64 -23.86
C HIS A 360 -4.44 -5.04 -23.96
N LYS A 361 -5.05 -5.44 -22.85
CA LYS A 361 -6.48 -5.81 -22.79
C LYS A 361 -7.38 -4.65 -23.19
N ILE A 362 -7.16 -3.46 -22.64
CA ILE A 362 -8.02 -2.30 -22.94
C ILE A 362 -7.79 -1.73 -24.35
N CYS A 363 -6.58 -1.83 -24.87
CA CYS A 363 -6.29 -1.41 -26.26
C CYS A 363 -6.93 -2.33 -27.31
N LYS A 364 -7.13 -3.62 -27.00
CA LYS A 364 -7.79 -4.58 -27.90
C LYS A 364 -9.34 -4.47 -27.87
N GLN A 365 -9.91 -3.86 -26.85
CA GLN A 365 -11.34 -3.62 -26.77
C GLN A 365 -11.73 -2.43 -27.67
N LYS A 366 -12.39 -2.72 -28.79
CA LYS A 366 -12.95 -1.73 -29.74
C LYS A 366 -14.17 -1.03 -29.16
#